data_73c9319061f521892d8945e28f652fdf
#
_entry.id   73c9319061f521892d8945e28f652fdf
#
_cell.length_a   1.000
_cell.length_b   1.000
_cell.length_c   1.000
_cell.angle_alpha   90.00
_cell.angle_beta   90.00
_cell.angle_gamma   90.00
#
_symmetry.space_group_name_H-M   'P 1'
#
loop_
_entity.id
_entity.type
_entity.pdbx_description
1 polymer ?
#
loop_
_entity_poly.entity_id
_entity_poly.type
_entity_poly.pdbx_seq_one_letter_code
_entity_poly.pdbx_strand_id
1 'polypeptide(L)'
;MANQVIINVKTPNGNWETTFQKSTRIKDVILGSRMHFRLPKEAKLVLCNQESPHADFDPDRALVNYNVIDGDVLILKEILVK
;
A
#
# COMPACT_ATOMS: atom_id res chain seq x y z
N MET A 1 5.92 2.02 22.88
CA MET A 1 4.84 1.47 22.05
C MET A 1 5.10 1.77 20.59
N ALA A 2 4.95 0.78 19.76
CA ALA A 2 5.29 0.93 18.36
C ALA A 2 4.18 1.67 17.62
N ASN A 3 4.48 2.86 17.10
CA ASN A 3 3.59 3.60 16.22
C ASN A 3 3.88 3.30 14.76
N GLN A 4 4.77 2.34 14.50
CA GLN A 4 5.23 1.98 13.18
C GLN A 4 4.82 0.55 12.86
N VAL A 5 4.71 0.28 11.57
CA VAL A 5 4.38 -1.05 11.07
C VAL A 5 5.30 -1.36 9.89
N ILE A 6 5.81 -2.58 9.86
CA ILE A 6 6.66 -3.08 8.77
C ILE A 6 5.76 -3.83 7.81
N ILE A 7 5.72 -3.39 6.56
CA ILE A 7 4.87 -4.01 5.54
C ILE A 7 5.69 -4.35 4.31
N ASN A 8 5.18 -5.28 3.53
CA ASN A 8 5.70 -5.61 2.22
C ASN A 8 4.72 -5.12 1.16
N VAL A 9 5.17 -4.20 0.32
CA VAL A 9 4.37 -3.76 -0.82
C VAL A 9 4.77 -4.61 -2.02
N LYS A 10 3.82 -5.38 -2.52
CA LYS A 10 4.05 -6.30 -3.63
C LYS A 10 3.48 -5.72 -4.91
N THR A 11 4.30 -5.68 -5.95
CA THR A 11 3.91 -5.20 -7.28
C THR A 11 4.42 -6.18 -8.34
N PRO A 12 3.93 -6.08 -9.59
CA PRO A 12 4.54 -6.87 -10.67
C PRO A 12 6.02 -6.56 -10.90
N ASN A 13 6.48 -5.40 -10.42
CA ASN A 13 7.88 -4.98 -10.57
C ASN A 13 8.76 -5.40 -9.40
N GLY A 14 8.22 -6.09 -8.42
CA GLY A 14 8.96 -6.57 -7.28
C GLY A 14 8.27 -6.25 -5.95
N ASN A 15 8.97 -6.58 -4.87
CA ASN A 15 8.48 -6.38 -3.51
C ASN A 15 9.32 -5.32 -2.82
N TRP A 16 8.68 -4.57 -1.93
CA TRP A 16 9.36 -3.54 -1.15
C TRP A 16 8.97 -3.67 0.31
N GLU A 17 9.90 -4.15 1.12
CA GLU A 17 9.70 -4.16 2.57
C GLU A 17 10.07 -2.79 3.10
N THR A 18 9.13 -2.17 3.79
CA THR A 18 9.33 -0.82 4.29
C THR A 18 8.53 -0.60 5.56
N THR A 19 8.87 0.47 6.26
CA THR A 19 8.23 0.84 7.52
C THR A 19 7.47 2.15 7.31
N PHE A 20 6.20 2.14 7.74
CA PHE A 20 5.39 3.36 7.79
C PHE A 20 4.85 3.54 9.20
N GLN A 21 4.43 4.76 9.52
CA GLN A 21 3.67 4.98 10.74
C GLN A 21 2.26 4.42 10.55
N LYS A 22 1.70 3.90 11.63
CA LYS A 22 0.34 3.34 11.58
C LYS A 22 -0.69 4.39 11.18
N SER A 23 -0.41 5.66 11.46
CA SER A 23 -1.28 6.78 11.09
C SER A 23 -1.13 7.22 9.64
N THR A 24 -0.17 6.65 8.90
CA THR A 24 0.04 7.00 7.50
C THR A 24 -1.20 6.63 6.69
N ARG A 25 -1.66 7.56 5.88
CA ARG A 25 -2.83 7.33 5.02
C ARG A 25 -2.45 6.44 3.86
N ILE A 26 -3.41 5.69 3.38
CA ILE A 26 -3.21 4.76 2.27
C ILE A 26 -2.69 5.50 1.04
N LYS A 27 -3.20 6.69 0.75
CA LYS A 27 -2.73 7.49 -0.38
C LYS A 27 -1.24 7.81 -0.28
N ASP A 28 -0.72 7.98 0.93
CA ASP A 28 0.70 8.28 1.13
C ASP A 28 1.55 7.02 0.99
N VAL A 29 1.02 5.86 1.37
CA VAL A 29 1.68 4.58 1.11
C VAL A 29 1.78 4.35 -0.40
N ILE A 30 0.69 4.63 -1.12
CA ILE A 30 0.67 4.51 -2.58
C ILE A 30 1.67 5.48 -3.21
N LEU A 31 1.72 6.72 -2.72
CA LEU A 31 2.66 7.71 -3.24
C LEU A 31 4.10 7.27 -3.04
N GLY A 32 4.43 6.79 -1.83
CA GLY A 32 5.77 6.29 -1.54
C GLY A 32 6.15 5.11 -2.42
N SER A 33 5.20 4.20 -2.64
CA SER A 33 5.42 3.04 -3.50
C SER A 33 5.60 3.46 -4.95
N ARG A 34 4.80 4.42 -5.41
CA ARG A 34 4.93 4.96 -6.78
C ARG A 34 6.33 5.51 -7.00
N MET A 35 6.85 6.25 -6.02
CA MET A 35 8.19 6.81 -6.12
C MET A 35 9.27 5.73 -6.05
N HIS A 36 9.09 4.75 -5.16
CA HIS A 36 10.07 3.68 -5.01
C HIS A 36 10.21 2.83 -6.27
N PHE A 37 9.08 2.47 -6.88
CA PHE A 37 9.06 1.64 -8.07
C PHE A 37 9.09 2.44 -9.37
N ARG A 38 9.16 3.78 -9.28
CA ARG A 38 9.18 4.70 -10.43
C ARG A 38 7.98 4.45 -11.36
N LEU A 39 6.81 4.35 -10.77
CA LEU A 39 5.59 4.12 -11.54
C LEU A 39 5.07 5.42 -12.15
N PRO A 40 4.35 5.35 -13.28
CA PRO A 40 3.86 6.55 -13.95
C PRO A 40 2.90 7.36 -13.07
N LYS A 41 2.96 8.69 -13.17
CA LYS A 41 2.06 9.56 -12.42
C LYS A 41 0.60 9.38 -12.81
N GLU A 42 0.35 9.01 -14.04
CA GLU A 42 -0.99 8.85 -14.58
C GLU A 42 -1.63 7.53 -14.19
N ALA A 43 -0.83 6.57 -13.72
CA ALA A 43 -1.34 5.26 -13.35
C ALA A 43 -2.25 5.39 -12.13
N LYS A 44 -3.46 4.85 -12.24
CA LYS A 44 -4.37 4.75 -11.09
C LYS A 44 -3.99 3.52 -10.30
N LEU A 45 -3.57 3.73 -9.07
CA LEU A 45 -3.11 2.66 -8.21
C LEU A 45 -4.05 2.49 -7.03
N VAL A 46 -4.28 1.24 -6.66
CA VAL A 46 -5.03 0.88 -5.45
C VAL A 46 -4.21 -0.09 -4.64
N LEU A 47 -4.46 -0.10 -3.35
CA LEU A 47 -3.76 -0.95 -2.40
C LEU A 47 -4.78 -1.87 -1.74
N CYS A 48 -4.41 -3.13 -1.54
CA CYS A 48 -5.26 -4.08 -0.81
C CYS A 48 -4.39 -5.04 -0.02
N ASN A 49 -4.99 -5.74 0.94
CA ASN A 49 -4.29 -6.78 1.67
C ASN A 49 -4.27 -8.05 0.81
N GLN A 50 -3.15 -8.75 0.80
CA GLN A 50 -3.01 -10.00 0.05
C GLN A 50 -4.08 -11.02 0.43
N GLU A 51 -4.53 -11.02 1.67
CA GLU A 51 -5.56 -11.95 2.15
C GLU A 51 -6.97 -11.55 1.71
N SER A 52 -7.15 -10.32 1.27
CA SER A 52 -8.44 -9.80 0.80
C SER A 52 -8.24 -9.01 -0.48
N PRO A 53 -7.82 -9.66 -1.58
CA PRO A 53 -7.40 -8.97 -2.79
C PRO A 53 -8.51 -8.22 -3.53
N HIS A 54 -9.76 -8.47 -3.17
CA HIS A 54 -10.90 -7.79 -3.80
C HIS A 54 -11.41 -6.60 -2.97
N ALA A 55 -10.81 -6.38 -1.79
CA ALA A 55 -11.22 -5.30 -0.90
C ALA A 55 -10.17 -4.18 -0.94
N ASP A 56 -10.31 -3.28 -1.90
CA ASP A 56 -9.37 -2.18 -2.05
C ASP A 56 -9.47 -1.23 -0.86
N PHE A 57 -8.32 -0.77 -0.39
CA PHE A 57 -8.24 0.18 0.70
C PHE A 57 -8.69 1.56 0.22
N ASP A 58 -9.45 2.25 1.07
CA ASP A 58 -9.81 3.65 0.84
C ASP A 58 -8.56 4.51 1.02
N PRO A 59 -8.16 5.29 0.00
CA PRO A 59 -6.94 6.10 0.08
C PRO A 59 -6.96 7.16 1.17
N ASP A 60 -8.14 7.57 1.63
CA ASP A 60 -8.25 8.58 2.68
C ASP A 60 -8.16 7.99 4.09
N ARG A 61 -8.14 6.67 4.23
CA ARG A 61 -8.00 6.01 5.52
C ARG A 61 -6.53 5.73 5.81
N ALA A 62 -6.23 5.48 7.09
CA ALA A 62 -4.88 5.15 7.54
C ALA A 62 -4.69 3.64 7.65
N LEU A 63 -3.42 3.22 7.70
CA LEU A 63 -3.08 1.80 7.87
C LEU A 63 -3.74 1.21 9.10
N VAL A 64 -3.80 1.98 10.20
CA VAL A 64 -4.40 1.50 11.45
C VAL A 64 -5.89 1.19 11.29
N ASN A 65 -6.58 1.84 10.38
CA ASN A 65 -8.00 1.60 10.13
C ASN A 65 -8.26 0.23 9.53
N TYR A 66 -7.25 -0.40 8.95
CA TYR A 66 -7.35 -1.72 8.33
C TYR A 66 -6.64 -2.80 9.14
N ASN A 67 -6.26 -2.49 10.38
CA ASN A 67 -5.60 -3.42 11.28
C ASN A 67 -4.34 -4.04 10.67
N VAL A 68 -3.60 -3.26 9.91
CA VAL A 68 -2.35 -3.72 9.30
C VAL A 68 -1.32 -3.95 10.40
N ILE A 69 -0.68 -5.11 10.37
CA ILE A 69 0.32 -5.52 11.37
C ILE A 69 1.65 -5.81 10.69
N ASP A 70 2.71 -5.90 11.50
CA ASP A 70 4.05 -6.22 11.01
C ASP A 70 4.03 -7.52 10.22
N GLY A 71 4.67 -7.50 9.07
CA GLY A 71 4.75 -8.66 8.19
C GLY A 71 3.62 -8.77 7.17
N ASP A 72 2.62 -7.89 7.25
CA ASP A 72 1.53 -7.93 6.27
C ASP A 72 2.04 -7.62 4.88
N VAL A 73 1.49 -8.33 3.91
CA VAL A 73 1.77 -8.11 2.49
C VAL A 73 0.60 -7.36 1.88
N LEU A 74 0.90 -6.17 1.36
CA LEU A 74 -0.09 -5.33 0.68
C LEU A 74 0.22 -5.35 -0.81
N ILE A 75 -0.82 -5.53 -1.61
CA ILE A 75 -0.69 -5.60 -3.07
C ILE A 75 -1.04 -4.25 -3.66
N LEU A 76 -0.11 -3.71 -4.43
CA LEU A 76 -0.33 -2.49 -5.20
C LEU A 76 -0.73 -2.89 -6.61
N LYS A 77 -1.93 -2.48 -7.01
CA LYS A 77 -2.48 -2.82 -8.31
C LYS A 77 -2.74 -1.57 -9.12
N GLU A 78 -2.59 -1.69 -10.43
CA GLU A 78 -2.98 -0.63 -11.34
C GLU A 78 -4.39 -0.92 -11.89
N ILE A 79 -5.26 0.09 -11.81
CA ILE A 79 -6.59 0.00 -12.42
C ILE A 79 -6.47 0.54 -13.82
N LEU A 80 -6.78 -0.31 -14.80
CA LEU A 80 -6.81 0.10 -16.19
C LEU A 80 -8.19 0.67 -16.49
N VAL A 81 -8.20 1.95 -16.83
CA VAL A 81 -9.43 2.65 -17.20
C VAL A 81 -9.43 2.74 -18.73
N LYS A 82 -10.43 2.16 -19.31
CA LYS A 82 -10.62 2.28 -20.75
C LYS A 82 -11.49 3.47 -21.08
#